data_dae6992f41206d3c2a3feed9610c731c
#
_entry.id   dae6992f41206d3c2a3feed9610c731c
#
_cell.length_a   1.000
_cell.length_b   1.000
_cell.length_c   1.000
_cell.angle_alpha   90.00
_cell.angle_beta   90.00
_cell.angle_gamma   90.00
#
_symmetry.space_group_name_H-M   'P 1'
#
loop_
_entity.id
_entity.type
_entity.pdbx_description
1 polymer ?
#
loop_
_entity_poly.entity_id
_entity_poly.type
_entity_poly.pdbx_seq_one_letter_code
_entity_poly.pdbx_strand_id
1 'polypeptide(L)'
;MYKHFFKRLIDFCIVFTALLVIWPILLVITIWLHFANKGAGAFFFQERPGKDEKIFKVIKFKSMTDERDADGNLLPDAQRLTKVGKFVRSTSIDELPQLINVLKGDMALIGPRPLLPKYLPYYTKRERMRHQVRPGITGWAQVNGRNHVLWEERFELDADYVEHLSLALDLKIVFTTIKNILRRKDIEVAPNLVDFDEYRRLQSEGCVFSNIGEALLGDDGKPLIVSKINLGGVNLKVVRDDIFPFIGGGSKARKAVAYDKFLKEKGYNAVVTCGGIQSNHNRAMALMCARNGWKCHLCIQGTEDRFLSEKGNALFDRLSGATCELIRPEDTSVAMDRAMEALKAEGYNPYYVVGGGHNLPGGTCFVEAVEELKRQCDAEDWKPDYIFHASGTGSTQAGIAVGLDKVGWSEVKLVGISVARQQQRGREVVVEFANMLAEHYGMPQDYEEKILFNADYLMGGYEQYTEEMKSYLEKVMAETGLMFDTTYSGKGFWGMMQEIKRLGLQDKKILFWHTGGLMNMMT
;
A
#
# COMPACT_ATOMS: atom_id res chain seq x y z
N MET A 1 32.27 -26.00 -14.89
CA MET A 1 32.48 -27.29 -14.22
C MET A 1 31.70 -27.40 -12.91
N TYR A 2 31.74 -26.36 -12.02
CA TYR A 2 30.99 -26.37 -10.75
C TYR A 2 29.49 -26.64 -10.95
N LYS A 3 28.76 -25.83 -11.76
CA LYS A 3 27.32 -25.93 -12.03
C LYS A 3 26.86 -27.32 -12.48
N HIS A 4 27.65 -28.06 -13.24
CA HIS A 4 27.22 -29.29 -13.87
C HIS A 4 27.64 -30.56 -13.15
N PHE A 5 28.71 -30.55 -12.37
CA PHE A 5 29.25 -31.74 -11.73
C PHE A 5 29.53 -31.56 -10.24
N PHE A 6 30.41 -30.64 -9.86
CA PHE A 6 30.89 -30.54 -8.47
C PHE A 6 29.80 -30.17 -7.50
N LYS A 7 28.88 -29.27 -7.88
CA LYS A 7 27.74 -28.90 -7.00
C LYS A 7 26.92 -30.12 -6.60
N ARG A 8 26.59 -30.99 -7.56
CA ARG A 8 25.83 -32.21 -7.27
C ARG A 8 26.57 -33.18 -6.36
N LEU A 9 27.87 -33.37 -6.59
CA LEU A 9 28.70 -34.25 -5.79
C LEU A 9 28.80 -33.73 -4.35
N ILE A 10 29.02 -32.44 -4.18
CA ILE A 10 29.12 -31.78 -2.86
C ILE A 10 27.78 -31.90 -2.12
N ASP A 11 26.66 -31.54 -2.76
CA ASP A 11 25.33 -31.66 -2.17
C ASP A 11 25.06 -33.10 -1.70
N PHE A 12 25.39 -34.11 -2.55
CA PHE A 12 25.18 -35.50 -2.21
C PHE A 12 26.04 -35.92 -1.00
N CYS A 13 27.34 -35.63 -0.98
CA CYS A 13 28.23 -36.03 0.11
C CYS A 13 27.83 -35.37 1.43
N ILE A 14 27.50 -34.08 1.41
CA ILE A 14 27.08 -33.36 2.62
C ILE A 14 25.77 -33.96 3.16
N VAL A 15 24.77 -34.15 2.30
CA VAL A 15 23.47 -34.63 2.73
C VAL A 15 23.52 -36.09 3.16
N PHE A 16 24.30 -36.94 2.48
CA PHE A 16 24.48 -38.33 2.88
C PHE A 16 25.10 -38.42 4.28
N THR A 17 26.19 -37.70 4.52
CA THR A 17 26.83 -37.64 5.85
C THR A 17 25.89 -37.06 6.91
N ALA A 18 25.16 -35.98 6.60
CA ALA A 18 24.20 -35.41 7.52
C ALA A 18 23.11 -36.42 7.91
N LEU A 19 22.52 -37.12 6.93
CA LEU A 19 21.48 -38.11 7.18
C LEU A 19 21.98 -39.32 8.01
N LEU A 20 23.23 -39.76 7.85
CA LEU A 20 23.84 -40.78 8.68
C LEU A 20 23.94 -40.37 10.17
N VAL A 21 24.03 -39.07 10.42
CA VAL A 21 24.10 -38.54 11.81
C VAL A 21 22.72 -38.27 12.38
N ILE A 22 21.83 -37.66 11.60
CA ILE A 22 20.53 -37.15 12.11
C ILE A 22 19.38 -38.16 12.02
N TRP A 23 19.54 -39.35 11.37
CA TRP A 23 18.45 -40.31 11.19
C TRP A 23 17.76 -40.75 12.49
N PRO A 24 18.46 -40.90 13.64
CA PRO A 24 17.77 -41.30 14.87
C PRO A 24 16.83 -40.20 15.35
N ILE A 25 17.22 -38.93 15.18
CA ILE A 25 16.39 -37.76 15.52
C ILE A 25 15.17 -37.72 14.60
N LEU A 26 15.36 -37.94 13.29
CA LEU A 26 14.25 -37.98 12.34
C LEU A 26 13.27 -39.11 12.67
N LEU A 27 13.76 -40.27 13.13
CA LEU A 27 12.92 -41.38 13.56
C LEU A 27 12.07 -41.02 14.80
N VAL A 28 12.68 -40.40 15.81
CA VAL A 28 11.97 -39.95 17.02
C VAL A 28 10.87 -38.94 16.65
N ILE A 29 11.19 -37.96 15.80
CA ILE A 29 10.22 -36.95 15.34
C ILE A 29 9.10 -37.63 14.54
N THR A 30 9.41 -38.57 13.68
CA THR A 30 8.43 -39.35 12.92
C THR A 30 7.42 -40.04 13.82
N ILE A 31 7.92 -40.75 14.85
CA ILE A 31 7.09 -41.45 15.84
C ILE A 31 6.24 -40.42 16.60
N TRP A 32 6.84 -39.33 17.06
CA TRP A 32 6.15 -38.28 17.81
C TRP A 32 5.01 -37.64 17.01
N LEU A 33 5.26 -37.27 15.74
CA LEU A 33 4.25 -36.72 14.86
C LEU A 33 3.16 -37.74 14.47
N HIS A 34 3.52 -39.01 14.32
CA HIS A 34 2.53 -40.07 14.05
C HIS A 34 1.43 -40.09 15.13
N PHE A 35 1.81 -40.02 16.40
CA PHE A 35 0.83 -39.96 17.49
C PHE A 35 0.17 -38.58 17.63
N ALA A 36 0.92 -37.51 17.51
CA ALA A 36 0.39 -36.16 17.68
C ALA A 36 -0.65 -35.76 16.61
N ASN A 37 -0.54 -36.32 15.40
CA ASN A 37 -1.43 -36.03 14.29
C ASN A 37 -2.70 -36.89 14.25
N LYS A 38 -2.99 -37.65 15.29
CA LYS A 38 -4.23 -38.43 15.44
C LYS A 38 -4.54 -39.34 14.23
N GLY A 39 -3.53 -40.03 13.70
CA GLY A 39 -3.66 -40.96 12.59
C GLY A 39 -3.50 -40.31 11.18
N ALA A 40 -3.33 -39.02 11.07
CA ALA A 40 -3.08 -38.35 9.79
C ALA A 40 -1.66 -38.63 9.20
N GLY A 41 -0.83 -39.39 9.91
CA GLY A 41 0.54 -39.73 9.49
C GLY A 41 1.57 -38.68 9.88
N ALA A 42 2.86 -39.00 9.64
CA ALA A 42 3.98 -38.14 10.00
C ALA A 42 4.55 -37.36 8.78
N PHE A 43 4.23 -37.74 7.57
CA PHE A 43 4.77 -37.14 6.36
C PHE A 43 3.69 -36.47 5.51
N PHE A 44 4.10 -35.38 4.86
CA PHE A 44 3.33 -34.62 3.89
C PHE A 44 4.09 -34.59 2.57
N PHE A 45 3.37 -34.84 1.47
CA PHE A 45 3.92 -34.86 0.12
C PHE A 45 3.21 -33.80 -0.70
N GLN A 46 3.98 -32.95 -1.40
CA GLN A 46 3.42 -31.91 -2.25
C GLN A 46 4.15 -31.83 -3.57
N GLU A 47 3.41 -31.82 -4.66
CA GLU A 47 3.97 -31.67 -5.99
C GLU A 47 4.56 -30.28 -6.20
N ARG A 48 5.76 -30.24 -6.75
CA ARG A 48 6.52 -29.04 -7.05
C ARG A 48 7.27 -29.19 -8.37
N PRO A 49 7.43 -28.08 -9.16
CA PRO A 49 8.31 -28.10 -10.33
C PRO A 49 9.78 -28.07 -9.88
N GLY A 50 10.56 -28.94 -10.46
CA GLY A 50 11.99 -29.04 -10.28
C GLY A 50 12.77 -28.46 -11.45
N LYS A 51 14.00 -29.01 -11.67
CA LYS A 51 14.80 -28.65 -12.82
C LYS A 51 14.07 -29.04 -14.12
N ASP A 52 14.16 -28.14 -15.12
CA ASP A 52 13.50 -28.28 -16.43
C ASP A 52 11.97 -28.48 -16.28
N GLU A 53 11.36 -27.85 -15.25
CA GLU A 53 9.93 -27.88 -14.89
C GLU A 53 9.38 -29.30 -14.59
N LYS A 54 10.24 -30.31 -14.44
CA LYS A 54 9.81 -31.67 -14.10
C LYS A 54 9.21 -31.72 -12.71
N ILE A 55 7.97 -32.20 -12.61
CA ILE A 55 7.24 -32.29 -11.36
C ILE A 55 7.83 -33.41 -10.48
N PHE A 56 8.10 -33.10 -9.21
CA PHE A 56 8.51 -34.04 -8.19
C PHE A 56 7.72 -33.81 -6.89
N LYS A 57 7.79 -34.76 -5.95
CA LYS A 57 7.11 -34.64 -4.67
C LYS A 57 8.11 -34.20 -3.58
N VAL A 58 7.94 -32.99 -3.06
CA VAL A 58 8.64 -32.53 -1.86
C VAL A 58 8.17 -33.31 -0.64
N ILE A 59 9.09 -33.78 0.17
CA ILE A 59 8.82 -34.54 1.39
C ILE A 59 9.01 -33.63 2.59
N LYS A 60 7.97 -33.48 3.43
CA LYS A 60 8.00 -32.71 4.67
C LYS A 60 7.40 -33.51 5.81
N PHE A 61 7.72 -33.12 7.05
CA PHE A 61 6.92 -33.58 8.18
C PHE A 61 5.54 -32.92 8.19
N LYS A 62 4.51 -33.72 8.46
CA LYS A 62 3.13 -33.27 8.58
C LYS A 62 2.90 -32.70 9.98
N SER A 63 2.55 -31.43 10.07
CA SER A 63 2.40 -30.68 11.30
C SER A 63 0.94 -30.48 11.73
N MET A 64 -0.01 -31.06 10.96
CA MET A 64 -1.45 -30.85 11.12
C MET A 64 -2.20 -32.16 11.07
N THR A 65 -3.38 -32.19 11.72
CA THR A 65 -4.37 -33.27 11.60
C THR A 65 -5.12 -33.20 10.26
N ASP A 66 -5.87 -34.25 9.92
CA ASP A 66 -6.81 -34.27 8.79
C ASP A 66 -8.28 -34.12 9.27
N GLU A 67 -8.49 -33.43 10.39
CA GLU A 67 -9.82 -33.19 10.94
C GLU A 67 -10.68 -32.39 9.96
N ARG A 68 -11.97 -32.77 9.86
CA ARG A 68 -12.92 -32.22 8.91
C ARG A 68 -14.16 -31.69 9.65
N ASP A 69 -14.86 -30.76 9.01
CA ASP A 69 -16.16 -30.28 9.46
C ASP A 69 -17.28 -31.29 9.14
N ALA A 70 -18.51 -30.91 9.49
CA ALA A 70 -19.71 -31.74 9.25
C ALA A 70 -20.01 -31.95 7.73
N ASP A 71 -19.52 -31.07 6.87
CA ASP A 71 -19.68 -31.12 5.42
C ASP A 71 -18.55 -31.88 4.71
N GLY A 72 -17.59 -32.41 5.49
CA GLY A 72 -16.46 -33.17 4.97
C GLY A 72 -15.28 -32.34 4.46
N ASN A 73 -15.30 -31.00 4.62
CA ASN A 73 -14.18 -30.13 4.31
C ASN A 73 -13.14 -30.15 5.44
N LEU A 74 -11.86 -29.96 5.10
CA LEU A 74 -10.82 -29.83 6.11
C LEU A 74 -11.07 -28.58 6.97
N LEU A 75 -10.94 -28.72 8.29
CA LEU A 75 -11.00 -27.59 9.20
C LEU A 75 -9.91 -26.55 8.86
N PRO A 76 -10.09 -25.28 9.22
CA PRO A 76 -9.08 -24.24 9.04
C PRO A 76 -7.72 -24.65 9.64
N ASP A 77 -6.63 -24.25 8.99
CA ASP A 77 -5.26 -24.62 9.36
C ASP A 77 -4.94 -24.35 10.84
N ALA A 78 -5.45 -23.23 11.38
CA ALA A 78 -5.26 -22.87 12.79
C ALA A 78 -5.83 -23.91 13.77
N GLN A 79 -6.91 -24.60 13.39
CA GLN A 79 -7.56 -25.63 14.22
C GLN A 79 -6.91 -27.02 14.07
N ARG A 80 -6.32 -27.30 12.90
CA ARG A 80 -5.64 -28.55 12.60
C ARG A 80 -4.19 -28.60 13.09
N LEU A 81 -3.56 -27.43 13.33
CA LEU A 81 -2.16 -27.32 13.73
C LEU A 81 -1.97 -27.84 15.16
N THR A 82 -1.23 -28.93 15.31
CA THR A 82 -0.95 -29.53 16.61
C THR A 82 0.14 -28.77 17.38
N LYS A 83 0.20 -28.91 18.71
CA LYS A 83 1.29 -28.31 19.52
C LYS A 83 2.67 -28.75 19.04
N VAL A 84 2.81 -30.05 18.74
CA VAL A 84 4.05 -30.62 18.17
C VAL A 84 4.32 -30.07 16.80
N GLY A 85 3.28 -29.94 15.94
CA GLY A 85 3.38 -29.34 14.62
C GLY A 85 3.83 -27.88 14.67
N LYS A 86 3.34 -27.12 15.64
CA LYS A 86 3.78 -25.73 15.87
C LYS A 86 5.28 -25.65 16.21
N PHE A 87 5.75 -26.53 17.10
CA PHE A 87 7.17 -26.62 17.44
C PHE A 87 8.03 -27.01 16.23
N VAL A 88 7.64 -28.03 15.48
CA VAL A 88 8.37 -28.53 14.31
C VAL A 88 8.45 -27.46 13.20
N ARG A 89 7.37 -26.67 13.00
CA ARG A 89 7.38 -25.52 12.06
C ARG A 89 8.25 -24.36 12.54
N SER A 90 8.13 -23.97 13.80
CA SER A 90 8.89 -22.83 14.34
C SER A 90 10.41 -23.06 14.35
N THR A 91 10.83 -24.33 14.33
CA THR A 91 12.24 -24.74 14.25
C THR A 91 12.69 -25.13 12.85
N SER A 92 11.79 -25.05 11.83
CA SER A 92 12.05 -25.51 10.45
C SER A 92 12.44 -27.00 10.34
N ILE A 93 12.21 -27.78 11.36
CA ILE A 93 12.45 -29.23 11.39
C ILE A 93 11.54 -29.95 10.38
N ASP A 94 10.36 -29.38 10.09
CA ASP A 94 9.43 -29.91 9.09
C ASP A 94 10.04 -30.03 7.69
N GLU A 95 11.08 -29.28 7.38
CA GLU A 95 11.76 -29.29 6.08
C GLU A 95 12.91 -30.31 6.00
N LEU A 96 13.36 -30.90 7.12
CA LEU A 96 14.48 -31.86 7.13
C LEU A 96 14.27 -33.08 6.21
N PRO A 97 13.05 -33.65 6.06
CA PRO A 97 12.85 -34.75 5.10
C PRO A 97 13.15 -34.41 3.64
N GLN A 98 13.23 -33.11 3.27
CA GLN A 98 13.66 -32.68 1.93
C GLN A 98 15.11 -33.09 1.62
N LEU A 99 15.94 -33.38 2.62
CA LEU A 99 17.27 -33.96 2.41
C LEU A 99 17.19 -35.26 1.60
N ILE A 100 16.12 -36.03 1.71
CA ILE A 100 15.87 -37.21 0.88
C ILE A 100 15.68 -36.81 -0.59
N ASN A 101 14.98 -35.69 -0.86
CA ASN A 101 14.85 -35.18 -2.22
C ASN A 101 16.21 -34.73 -2.80
N VAL A 102 17.11 -34.20 -1.96
CA VAL A 102 18.47 -33.85 -2.41
C VAL A 102 19.25 -35.14 -2.75
N LEU A 103 19.18 -36.17 -1.94
CA LEU A 103 19.84 -37.46 -2.27
C LEU A 103 19.30 -38.07 -3.58
N LYS A 104 17.99 -38.03 -3.79
CA LYS A 104 17.36 -38.50 -5.03
C LYS A 104 17.77 -37.69 -6.25
N GLY A 105 18.19 -36.44 -6.07
CA GLY A 105 18.55 -35.52 -7.15
C GLY A 105 17.41 -34.64 -7.64
N ASP A 106 16.26 -34.65 -6.97
CA ASP A 106 15.14 -33.76 -7.26
C ASP A 106 15.45 -32.32 -6.85
N MET A 107 16.22 -32.17 -5.77
CA MET A 107 16.60 -30.90 -5.16
C MET A 107 18.11 -30.75 -5.00
N ALA A 108 18.56 -29.58 -4.64
CA ALA A 108 19.90 -29.19 -4.18
C ALA A 108 19.81 -28.64 -2.75
N LEU A 109 20.94 -28.52 -2.05
CA LEU A 109 20.97 -27.77 -0.79
C LEU A 109 20.66 -26.31 -1.02
N ILE A 110 21.24 -25.72 -2.08
CA ILE A 110 21.13 -24.31 -2.42
C ILE A 110 20.56 -24.17 -3.83
N GLY A 111 19.52 -23.37 -3.97
CA GLY A 111 18.82 -23.10 -5.23
C GLY A 111 17.53 -22.32 -5.01
N PRO A 112 16.85 -21.93 -6.09
CA PRO A 112 15.53 -21.31 -6.00
C PRO A 112 14.52 -22.18 -5.23
N ARG A 113 13.72 -21.60 -4.33
CA ARG A 113 12.70 -22.36 -3.58
C ARG A 113 11.63 -22.91 -4.52
N PRO A 114 11.28 -24.23 -4.49
CA PRO A 114 10.27 -24.77 -5.39
C PRO A 114 8.88 -24.23 -5.02
N LEU A 115 8.19 -23.62 -5.99
CA LEU A 115 6.85 -23.04 -5.83
C LEU A 115 5.76 -24.02 -6.30
N LEU A 116 4.50 -23.59 -6.40
CA LEU A 116 3.38 -24.45 -6.78
C LEU A 116 3.36 -24.72 -8.29
N PRO A 117 2.96 -25.92 -8.76
CA PRO A 117 2.85 -26.22 -10.19
C PRO A 117 1.86 -25.31 -10.92
N LYS A 118 0.80 -24.84 -10.25
CA LYS A 118 -0.19 -23.92 -10.80
C LYS A 118 0.40 -22.58 -11.25
N TYR A 119 1.63 -22.23 -10.82
CA TYR A 119 2.32 -21.00 -11.22
C TYR A 119 3.05 -21.10 -12.56
N LEU A 120 3.32 -22.31 -13.08
CA LEU A 120 4.09 -22.51 -14.32
C LEU A 120 3.55 -21.73 -15.54
N PRO A 121 2.23 -21.64 -15.77
CA PRO A 121 1.71 -20.89 -16.92
C PRO A 121 1.98 -19.38 -16.86
N TYR A 122 2.21 -18.83 -15.66
CA TYR A 122 2.28 -17.40 -15.42
C TYR A 122 3.69 -16.83 -15.42
N TYR A 123 4.73 -17.66 -15.49
CA TYR A 123 6.12 -17.19 -15.52
C TYR A 123 6.48 -16.56 -16.86
N THR A 124 7.15 -15.41 -16.81
CA THR A 124 7.86 -14.83 -17.94
C THR A 124 9.09 -15.66 -18.32
N LYS A 125 9.70 -15.37 -19.48
CA LYS A 125 10.94 -16.06 -19.91
C LYS A 125 12.08 -15.92 -18.90
N ARG A 126 12.20 -14.73 -18.24
CA ARG A 126 13.23 -14.48 -17.25
C ARG A 126 12.98 -15.25 -15.95
N GLU A 127 11.76 -15.24 -15.48
CA GLU A 127 11.37 -15.98 -14.27
C GLU A 127 11.50 -17.50 -14.42
N ARG A 128 11.25 -18.02 -15.61
CA ARG A 128 11.48 -19.46 -15.94
C ARG A 128 12.94 -19.89 -15.81
N MET A 129 13.91 -18.95 -15.82
CA MET A 129 15.32 -19.27 -15.63
C MET A 129 15.58 -19.99 -14.31
N ARG A 130 14.76 -19.78 -13.30
CA ARG A 130 14.84 -20.48 -12.02
C ARG A 130 14.77 -22.01 -12.12
N HIS A 131 14.13 -22.52 -13.18
CA HIS A 131 14.01 -23.96 -13.46
C HIS A 131 15.20 -24.55 -14.24
N GLN A 132 16.21 -23.74 -14.61
CA GLN A 132 17.43 -24.24 -15.24
C GLN A 132 18.37 -24.96 -14.25
N VAL A 133 18.11 -24.80 -12.97
CA VAL A 133 18.83 -25.46 -11.87
C VAL A 133 17.89 -26.26 -10.99
N ARG A 134 18.43 -27.14 -10.13
CA ARG A 134 17.61 -27.81 -9.13
C ARG A 134 17.13 -26.81 -8.08
N PRO A 135 15.88 -26.92 -7.64
CA PRO A 135 15.38 -26.12 -6.52
C PRO A 135 16.15 -26.46 -5.22
N GLY A 136 16.29 -25.46 -4.34
CA GLY A 136 17.05 -25.59 -3.10
C GLY A 136 16.19 -25.64 -1.85
N ILE A 137 16.78 -26.16 -0.76
CA ILE A 137 16.24 -26.03 0.60
C ILE A 137 16.40 -24.57 1.06
N THR A 138 17.56 -23.97 0.79
CA THR A 138 17.81 -22.52 0.93
C THR A 138 18.25 -21.93 -0.41
N GLY A 139 18.23 -20.61 -0.55
CA GLY A 139 18.59 -19.95 -1.79
C GLY A 139 18.77 -18.45 -1.65
N TRP A 140 19.19 -17.81 -2.74
CA TRP A 140 19.57 -16.39 -2.75
C TRP A 140 18.38 -15.48 -2.37
N ALA A 141 17.19 -15.73 -2.90
CA ALA A 141 15.99 -15.00 -2.53
C ALA A 141 15.62 -15.20 -1.04
N GLN A 142 15.76 -16.44 -0.52
CA GLN A 142 15.43 -16.73 0.88
C GLN A 142 16.34 -16.02 1.88
N VAL A 143 17.63 -15.80 1.56
CA VAL A 143 18.56 -15.13 2.48
C VAL A 143 18.48 -13.61 2.39
N ASN A 144 17.94 -13.04 1.30
CA ASN A 144 17.80 -11.60 1.08
C ASN A 144 16.43 -11.04 1.42
N GLY A 145 15.58 -11.73 2.18
CA GLY A 145 14.31 -11.18 2.67
C GLY A 145 13.19 -12.19 2.87
N ARG A 146 13.44 -13.49 2.64
CA ARG A 146 12.47 -14.59 2.88
C ARG A 146 11.05 -14.30 2.39
N ASN A 147 10.13 -14.01 3.32
CA ASN A 147 8.71 -13.82 3.07
C ASN A 147 8.31 -12.37 2.82
N HIS A 148 9.23 -11.42 2.99
CA HIS A 148 8.99 -9.98 2.79
C HIS A 148 9.36 -9.48 1.40
N VAL A 149 9.90 -10.36 0.54
CA VAL A 149 10.30 -10.04 -0.84
C VAL A 149 9.09 -10.22 -1.76
N LEU A 150 8.79 -9.23 -2.57
CA LEU A 150 7.74 -9.27 -3.58
C LEU A 150 8.02 -10.35 -4.64
N TRP A 151 6.97 -10.74 -5.41
CA TRP A 151 7.10 -11.81 -6.40
C TRP A 151 8.18 -11.50 -7.45
N GLU A 152 8.21 -10.29 -8.01
CA GLU A 152 9.17 -9.87 -9.02
C GLU A 152 10.61 -9.89 -8.48
N GLU A 153 10.84 -9.27 -7.33
CA GLU A 153 12.17 -9.23 -6.70
C GLU A 153 12.66 -10.64 -6.35
N ARG A 154 11.75 -11.49 -5.88
CA ARG A 154 12.06 -12.91 -5.63
C ARG A 154 12.54 -13.61 -6.89
N PHE A 155 11.85 -13.39 -8.01
CA PHE A 155 12.21 -14.02 -9.27
C PHE A 155 13.47 -13.43 -9.89
N GLU A 156 13.72 -12.12 -9.71
CA GLU A 156 15.00 -11.52 -10.11
C GLU A 156 16.16 -12.09 -9.29
N LEU A 157 16.02 -12.24 -7.98
CA LEU A 157 17.03 -12.88 -7.14
C LEU A 157 17.25 -14.36 -7.53
N ASP A 158 16.20 -15.07 -7.90
CA ASP A 158 16.30 -16.44 -8.40
C ASP A 158 17.03 -16.50 -9.77
N ALA A 159 16.74 -15.54 -10.66
CA ALA A 159 17.42 -15.42 -11.96
C ALA A 159 18.89 -15.04 -11.79
N ASP A 160 19.19 -14.06 -10.94
CA ASP A 160 20.56 -13.64 -10.58
C ASP A 160 21.38 -14.82 -10.03
N TYR A 161 20.78 -15.63 -9.16
CA TYR A 161 21.43 -16.84 -8.68
C TYR A 161 21.80 -17.80 -9.80
N VAL A 162 20.90 -18.03 -10.78
CA VAL A 162 21.13 -18.95 -11.91
C VAL A 162 22.26 -18.44 -12.83
N GLU A 163 22.30 -17.13 -13.06
CA GLU A 163 23.31 -16.46 -13.89
C GLU A 163 24.70 -16.49 -13.24
N HIS A 164 24.76 -16.23 -11.92
CA HIS A 164 26.03 -16.10 -11.18
C HIS A 164 26.37 -17.33 -10.32
N LEU A 165 25.75 -18.49 -10.59
CA LEU A 165 25.93 -19.71 -9.82
C LEU A 165 27.42 -20.10 -9.74
N SER A 166 27.97 -20.03 -8.53
CA SER A 166 29.36 -20.33 -8.21
C SER A 166 29.50 -20.90 -6.80
N LEU A 167 30.63 -21.57 -6.52
CA LEU A 167 30.92 -22.06 -5.18
C LEU A 167 30.94 -20.92 -4.14
N ALA A 168 31.48 -19.77 -4.51
CA ALA A 168 31.56 -18.60 -3.64
C ALA A 168 30.19 -18.08 -3.27
N LEU A 169 29.26 -18.00 -4.23
CA LEU A 169 27.89 -17.59 -3.98
C LEU A 169 27.16 -18.62 -3.09
N ASP A 170 27.30 -19.91 -3.35
CA ASP A 170 26.72 -20.96 -2.53
C ASP A 170 27.25 -20.89 -1.07
N LEU A 171 28.53 -20.71 -0.84
CA LEU A 171 29.10 -20.50 0.49
C LEU A 171 28.54 -19.25 1.17
N LYS A 172 28.42 -18.13 0.44
CA LYS A 172 27.80 -16.91 0.97
C LYS A 172 26.35 -17.15 1.43
N ILE A 173 25.57 -17.90 0.65
CA ILE A 173 24.20 -18.26 1.00
C ILE A 173 24.17 -19.12 2.27
N VAL A 174 25.04 -20.14 2.40
CA VAL A 174 25.13 -20.99 3.59
C VAL A 174 25.44 -20.16 4.82
N PHE A 175 26.48 -19.33 4.79
CA PHE A 175 26.84 -18.48 5.93
C PHE A 175 25.72 -17.53 6.32
N THR A 176 25.04 -16.93 5.34
CA THR A 176 23.91 -16.03 5.60
C THR A 176 22.72 -16.79 6.18
N THR A 177 22.44 -18.01 5.69
CA THR A 177 21.38 -18.88 6.21
C THR A 177 21.63 -19.22 7.70
N ILE A 178 22.85 -19.65 8.04
CA ILE A 178 23.23 -19.96 9.43
C ILE A 178 23.11 -18.72 10.31
N LYS A 179 23.63 -17.57 9.85
CA LYS A 179 23.51 -16.29 10.57
C LYS A 179 22.05 -15.89 10.83
N ASN A 180 21.17 -16.05 9.83
CA ASN A 180 19.75 -15.72 9.96
C ASN A 180 19.04 -16.66 10.93
N ILE A 181 19.34 -17.97 10.90
CA ILE A 181 18.80 -18.96 11.86
C ILE A 181 19.22 -18.61 13.29
N LEU A 182 20.50 -18.33 13.54
CA LEU A 182 21.02 -18.00 14.86
C LEU A 182 20.45 -16.70 15.41
N ARG A 183 20.16 -15.72 14.54
CA ARG A 183 19.56 -14.44 14.93
C ARG A 183 18.05 -14.50 15.10
N ARG A 184 17.40 -15.63 14.82
CA ARG A 184 15.93 -15.79 14.78
C ARG A 184 15.22 -14.67 14.00
N LYS A 185 15.88 -14.16 12.95
CA LYS A 185 15.34 -13.08 12.12
C LYS A 185 14.29 -13.67 11.19
N ASP A 186 13.15 -12.99 11.06
CA ASP A 186 12.11 -13.24 10.05
C ASP A 186 11.43 -14.63 10.09
N ILE A 187 11.10 -15.13 11.31
CA ILE A 187 10.30 -16.37 11.49
C ILE A 187 8.80 -16.08 11.29
N GLU A 188 8.39 -14.83 11.30
CA GLU A 188 6.99 -14.50 11.07
C GLU A 188 6.58 -14.78 9.61
N VAL A 189 5.47 -15.48 9.46
CA VAL A 189 4.82 -15.65 8.16
C VAL A 189 4.30 -14.29 7.77
N ALA A 190 4.84 -13.73 6.68
CA ALA A 190 4.31 -12.48 6.14
C ALA A 190 2.80 -12.63 5.93
N PRO A 191 1.96 -11.79 6.53
CA PRO A 191 0.54 -11.86 6.29
C PRO A 191 0.27 -11.48 4.84
N ASN A 192 -0.39 -12.39 4.10
CA ASN A 192 -1.16 -12.10 2.90
C ASN A 192 -0.39 -11.63 1.64
N LEU A 193 0.66 -12.34 1.23
CA LEU A 193 0.98 -12.34 -0.20
C LEU A 193 -0.11 -13.14 -0.92
N VAL A 194 -0.84 -12.48 -1.82
CA VAL A 194 -1.76 -13.13 -2.76
C VAL A 194 -0.99 -14.22 -3.51
N ASP A 195 -1.60 -15.37 -3.76
CA ASP A 195 -0.98 -16.45 -4.54
C ASP A 195 -0.53 -15.92 -5.91
N PHE A 196 0.59 -16.40 -6.44
CA PHE A 196 1.20 -15.83 -7.65
C PHE A 196 0.32 -15.93 -8.89
N ASP A 197 -0.46 -16.98 -9.05
CA ASP A 197 -1.43 -17.14 -10.13
C ASP A 197 -2.55 -16.10 -10.06
N GLU A 198 -3.05 -15.81 -8.86
CA GLU A 198 -4.02 -14.76 -8.62
C GLU A 198 -3.39 -13.38 -8.81
N TYR A 199 -2.17 -13.18 -8.33
CA TYR A 199 -1.40 -11.97 -8.56
C TYR A 199 -1.26 -11.66 -10.07
N ARG A 200 -0.88 -12.65 -10.90
CA ARG A 200 -0.78 -12.49 -12.35
C ARG A 200 -2.12 -12.28 -13.03
N ARG A 201 -3.17 -12.95 -12.56
CA ARG A 201 -4.53 -12.74 -13.06
C ARG A 201 -4.98 -11.30 -12.79
N LEU A 202 -4.84 -10.82 -11.57
CA LEU A 202 -5.15 -9.44 -11.20
C LEU A 202 -4.34 -8.43 -12.03
N GLN A 203 -3.07 -8.73 -12.32
CA GLN A 203 -2.22 -7.92 -13.17
C GLN A 203 -2.72 -7.91 -14.63
N SER A 204 -3.17 -9.04 -15.17
CA SER A 204 -3.71 -9.16 -16.54
C SER A 204 -5.10 -8.54 -16.68
N GLU A 205 -5.89 -8.50 -15.63
CA GLU A 205 -7.22 -7.88 -15.58
C GLU A 205 -7.15 -6.35 -15.38
N GLY A 206 -5.94 -5.76 -15.43
CA GLY A 206 -5.73 -4.33 -15.21
C GLY A 206 -5.87 -3.90 -13.74
N CYS A 207 -6.04 -4.84 -12.82
CA CYS A 207 -5.83 -4.64 -11.40
C CYS A 207 -4.33 -4.58 -11.15
N VAL A 208 -3.72 -3.42 -11.38
CA VAL A 208 -2.28 -3.21 -11.18
C VAL A 208 -1.97 -3.23 -9.69
N PHE A 209 -1.84 -4.43 -9.12
CA PHE A 209 -0.97 -4.63 -7.96
C PHE A 209 0.48 -4.90 -8.43
N SER A 210 0.94 -4.17 -9.45
CA SER A 210 2.35 -4.05 -9.70
C SER A 210 2.94 -3.29 -8.53
N ASN A 211 3.68 -4.02 -7.70
CA ASN A 211 4.54 -3.46 -6.68
C ASN A 211 3.91 -2.34 -5.84
N ILE A 212 3.10 -2.70 -4.84
CA ILE A 212 2.79 -1.72 -3.78
C ILE A 212 4.09 -1.05 -3.26
N GLY A 213 5.24 -1.73 -3.26
CA GLY A 213 6.53 -1.16 -2.92
C GLY A 213 7.14 -0.23 -3.98
N GLU A 214 7.07 -0.55 -5.28
CA GLU A 214 7.59 0.30 -6.38
C GLU A 214 6.53 1.27 -6.92
N ALA A 215 5.26 0.91 -6.94
CA ALA A 215 4.16 1.86 -7.18
C ALA A 215 4.08 2.91 -6.07
N LEU A 216 4.61 2.61 -4.87
CA LEU A 216 4.79 3.59 -3.77
C LEU A 216 5.99 4.52 -3.97
N LEU A 217 6.97 4.14 -4.78
CA LEU A 217 8.29 4.78 -4.87
C LEU A 217 8.81 4.90 -6.30
N GLY A 218 8.10 4.39 -7.31
CA GLY A 218 8.52 4.44 -8.72
C GLY A 218 8.43 5.85 -9.29
N ASP A 219 9.41 6.22 -10.08
CA ASP A 219 9.57 7.56 -10.67
C ASP A 219 8.39 8.03 -11.55
N ASP A 220 7.47 7.14 -11.97
CA ASP A 220 6.47 7.46 -12.99
C ASP A 220 5.00 7.22 -12.57
N GLY A 221 4.73 6.58 -11.46
CA GLY A 221 3.37 6.11 -11.15
C GLY A 221 2.84 6.55 -9.80
N LYS A 222 2.10 7.64 -9.75
CA LYS A 222 1.25 7.93 -8.59
C LYS A 222 0.02 7.03 -8.70
N PRO A 223 -0.14 6.00 -7.86
CA PRO A 223 -1.21 5.03 -8.02
C PRO A 223 -2.57 5.71 -7.92
N LEU A 224 -3.40 5.54 -8.92
CA LEU A 224 -4.80 5.92 -8.90
C LEU A 224 -5.64 4.64 -8.91
N ILE A 225 -6.29 4.34 -7.81
CA ILE A 225 -7.16 3.16 -7.70
C ILE A 225 -8.59 3.60 -7.96
N VAL A 226 -9.27 2.98 -8.92
CA VAL A 226 -10.68 3.23 -9.22
C VAL A 226 -11.52 2.01 -8.92
N SER A 227 -12.45 2.13 -7.97
CA SER A 227 -13.40 1.07 -7.61
C SER A 227 -14.77 1.32 -8.26
N LYS A 228 -15.50 0.23 -8.58
CA LYS A 228 -16.90 0.29 -9.05
C LYS A 228 -17.82 -0.12 -7.90
N ILE A 229 -18.85 0.65 -7.63
CA ILE A 229 -19.86 0.33 -6.63
C ILE A 229 -21.26 0.58 -7.19
N ASN A 230 -22.22 -0.18 -6.69
CA ASN A 230 -23.66 0.10 -6.88
C ASN A 230 -24.25 0.44 -5.52
N LEU A 231 -24.89 1.59 -5.41
CA LEU A 231 -25.52 2.03 -4.16
C LEU A 231 -26.90 2.63 -4.46
N GLY A 232 -27.94 2.01 -3.94
CA GLY A 232 -29.30 2.49 -4.14
C GLY A 232 -29.74 2.58 -5.61
N GLY A 233 -29.21 1.70 -6.48
CA GLY A 233 -29.47 1.69 -7.92
C GLY A 233 -28.59 2.64 -8.74
N VAL A 234 -27.69 3.42 -8.11
CA VAL A 234 -26.75 4.29 -8.79
C VAL A 234 -25.42 3.57 -8.97
N ASN A 235 -24.95 3.46 -10.21
CA ASN A 235 -23.63 2.91 -10.52
C ASN A 235 -22.57 4.02 -10.43
N LEU A 236 -21.64 3.89 -9.51
CA LEU A 236 -20.60 4.86 -9.24
C LEU A 236 -19.23 4.29 -9.53
N LYS A 237 -18.31 5.12 -10.03
CA LYS A 237 -16.87 4.87 -9.87
C LYS A 237 -16.31 5.76 -8.75
N VAL A 238 -15.37 5.21 -8.00
CA VAL A 238 -14.74 5.89 -6.86
C VAL A 238 -13.24 5.88 -7.03
N VAL A 239 -12.61 7.06 -7.13
CA VAL A 239 -11.16 7.20 -6.99
C VAL A 239 -10.81 7.06 -5.50
N ARG A 240 -9.94 6.11 -5.18
CA ARG A 240 -9.65 5.64 -3.83
C ARG A 240 -8.36 6.28 -3.27
N ASP A 241 -8.31 7.61 -3.18
CA ASP A 241 -7.20 8.28 -2.47
C ASP A 241 -7.21 7.97 -0.97
N ASP A 242 -8.35 7.54 -0.39
CA ASP A 242 -8.43 7.11 1.00
C ASP A 242 -7.44 5.99 1.35
N ILE A 243 -7.16 5.11 0.40
CA ILE A 243 -6.16 4.05 0.52
C ILE A 243 -4.86 4.35 -0.23
N PHE A 244 -4.62 5.63 -0.60
CA PHE A 244 -3.37 6.03 -1.24
C PHE A 244 -2.19 5.58 -0.39
N PRO A 245 -1.24 4.81 -0.96
CA PRO A 245 -0.30 4.02 -0.19
C PRO A 245 0.90 4.82 0.36
N PHE A 246 0.66 5.94 1.00
CA PHE A 246 1.70 6.77 1.62
C PHE A 246 1.18 7.38 2.92
N ILE A 247 1.97 7.31 4.00
CA ILE A 247 1.75 7.98 5.29
C ILE A 247 0.28 8.07 5.77
N GLY A 248 -0.46 6.98 5.65
CA GLY A 248 -1.85 6.87 6.14
C GLY A 248 -2.93 7.37 5.19
N GLY A 249 -2.64 7.43 3.89
CA GLY A 249 -3.64 7.68 2.83
C GLY A 249 -4.21 9.08 2.75
N GLY A 250 -5.12 9.24 1.82
CA GLY A 250 -5.86 10.47 1.57
C GLY A 250 -5.20 11.43 0.58
N SER A 251 -5.96 12.41 0.12
CA SER A 251 -5.49 13.46 -0.79
C SER A 251 -4.26 14.22 -0.25
N LYS A 252 -4.08 14.25 1.06
CA LYS A 252 -2.92 14.89 1.70
C LYS A 252 -1.66 14.04 1.61
N ALA A 253 -1.79 12.71 1.61
CA ALA A 253 -0.70 11.80 1.33
C ALA A 253 -0.23 11.91 -0.13
N ARG A 254 -1.15 12.02 -1.10
CA ARG A 254 -0.80 12.31 -2.51
C ARG A 254 -0.02 13.62 -2.64
N LYS A 255 -0.47 14.69 -1.97
CA LYS A 255 0.25 15.96 -1.92
C LYS A 255 1.64 15.81 -1.29
N ALA A 256 1.75 15.07 -0.19
CA ALA A 256 3.03 14.87 0.49
C ALA A 256 4.07 14.20 -0.41
N VAL A 257 3.68 13.25 -1.27
CA VAL A 257 4.58 12.69 -2.30
C VAL A 257 5.09 13.77 -3.27
N ALA A 258 4.21 14.66 -3.72
CA ALA A 258 4.62 15.76 -4.60
C ALA A 258 5.54 16.77 -3.90
N TYR A 259 5.24 17.07 -2.62
CA TYR A 259 6.13 17.90 -1.81
C TYR A 259 7.47 17.23 -1.55
N ASP A 260 7.50 15.94 -1.25
CA ASP A 260 8.74 15.18 -1.03
C ASP A 260 9.69 15.31 -2.23
N LYS A 261 9.18 15.10 -3.44
CA LYS A 261 9.93 15.28 -4.68
C LYS A 261 10.40 16.72 -4.86
N PHE A 262 9.48 17.67 -4.79
CA PHE A 262 9.77 19.10 -4.99
C PHE A 262 10.82 19.62 -4.00
N LEU A 263 10.68 19.28 -2.70
CA LEU A 263 11.57 19.77 -1.66
C LEU A 263 13.00 19.20 -1.84
N LYS A 264 13.12 17.93 -2.21
CA LYS A 264 14.41 17.29 -2.55
C LYS A 264 15.09 17.97 -3.73
N GLU A 265 14.36 18.18 -4.82
CA GLU A 265 14.87 18.84 -6.03
C GLU A 265 15.34 20.28 -5.77
N LYS A 266 14.69 20.99 -4.85
CA LYS A 266 15.02 22.37 -4.49
C LYS A 266 15.99 22.51 -3.31
N GLY A 267 16.39 21.38 -2.68
CA GLY A 267 17.33 21.37 -1.57
C GLY A 267 16.75 21.88 -0.23
N TYR A 268 15.42 21.85 -0.05
CA TYR A 268 14.80 22.13 1.23
C TYR A 268 14.96 20.94 2.18
N ASN A 269 15.15 21.21 3.46
CA ASN A 269 15.34 20.20 4.51
C ASN A 269 14.53 20.46 5.78
N ALA A 270 13.59 21.40 5.71
CA ALA A 270 12.64 21.68 6.76
C ALA A 270 11.31 22.17 6.19
N VAL A 271 10.22 22.00 6.93
CA VAL A 271 8.88 22.45 6.55
C VAL A 271 8.24 23.21 7.70
N VAL A 272 7.59 24.32 7.40
CA VAL A 272 6.66 25.01 8.30
C VAL A 272 5.29 24.99 7.67
N THR A 273 4.27 24.55 8.42
CA THR A 273 2.88 24.52 7.95
C THR A 273 1.88 24.70 9.09
N CYS A 274 0.59 24.79 8.75
CA CYS A 274 -0.48 25.00 9.71
C CYS A 274 -1.73 24.18 9.42
N GLY A 275 -2.55 23.99 10.45
CA GLY A 275 -3.86 23.36 10.37
C GLY A 275 -4.54 23.23 11.73
N GLY A 276 -5.77 22.73 11.76
CA GLY A 276 -6.47 22.40 13.01
C GLY A 276 -5.89 21.13 13.67
N ILE A 277 -6.34 20.81 14.87
CA ILE A 277 -5.90 19.66 15.67
C ILE A 277 -6.01 18.33 14.91
N GLN A 278 -7.11 18.13 14.17
CA GLN A 278 -7.33 16.91 13.40
C GLN A 278 -7.01 17.08 11.89
N SER A 279 -5.97 17.87 11.60
CA SER A 279 -5.57 18.13 10.22
C SER A 279 -4.87 16.93 9.58
N ASN A 280 -5.49 16.33 8.58
CA ASN A 280 -4.84 15.34 7.71
C ASN A 280 -3.60 15.92 6.99
N HIS A 281 -3.54 17.25 6.80
CA HIS A 281 -2.42 17.91 6.18
C HIS A 281 -1.21 17.96 7.12
N ASN A 282 -1.41 18.37 8.37
CA ASN A 282 -0.34 18.41 9.37
C ASN A 282 0.31 17.03 9.51
N ARG A 283 -0.50 15.99 9.75
CA ARG A 283 -0.02 14.61 9.80
C ARG A 283 0.82 14.23 8.58
N ALA A 284 0.32 14.54 7.38
CA ALA A 284 1.00 14.14 6.15
C ALA A 284 2.36 14.86 6.00
N MET A 285 2.43 16.14 6.31
CA MET A 285 3.69 16.89 6.26
C MET A 285 4.67 16.44 7.36
N ALA A 286 4.20 16.25 8.59
CA ALA A 286 5.01 15.79 9.70
C ALA A 286 5.65 14.42 9.44
N LEU A 287 4.85 13.43 8.99
CA LEU A 287 5.35 12.09 8.70
C LEU A 287 6.25 12.05 7.46
N MET A 288 6.00 12.89 6.46
CA MET A 288 6.90 13.06 5.31
C MET A 288 8.27 13.59 5.77
N CYS A 289 8.28 14.63 6.62
CA CYS A 289 9.52 15.18 7.17
C CYS A 289 10.26 14.14 8.02
N ALA A 290 9.57 13.44 8.91
CA ALA A 290 10.15 12.38 9.74
C ALA A 290 10.83 11.30 8.90
N ARG A 291 10.19 10.85 7.81
CA ARG A 291 10.75 9.88 6.88
C ARG A 291 12.04 10.33 6.22
N ASN A 292 12.18 11.62 5.94
CA ASN A 292 13.36 12.20 5.29
C ASN A 292 14.43 12.69 6.28
N GLY A 293 14.19 12.61 7.59
CA GLY A 293 15.06 13.20 8.60
C GLY A 293 15.05 14.74 8.60
N TRP A 294 13.99 15.36 8.06
CA TRP A 294 13.82 16.79 7.97
C TRP A 294 13.15 17.37 9.22
N LYS A 295 13.42 18.64 9.50
CA LYS A 295 12.67 19.35 10.55
C LYS A 295 11.25 19.67 10.06
N CYS A 296 10.31 19.61 10.99
CA CYS A 296 8.93 20.03 10.75
C CYS A 296 8.44 20.89 11.90
N HIS A 297 7.85 22.04 11.59
CA HIS A 297 7.17 22.91 12.56
C HIS A 297 5.70 23.03 12.16
N LEU A 298 4.82 22.61 13.07
CA LEU A 298 3.37 22.64 12.92
C LEU A 298 2.76 23.74 13.76
N CYS A 299 2.17 24.76 13.13
CA CYS A 299 1.34 25.77 13.77
C CYS A 299 -0.10 25.25 13.87
N ILE A 300 -0.49 24.74 15.04
CA ILE A 300 -1.74 24.00 15.24
C ILE A 300 -2.80 24.92 15.84
N GLN A 301 -3.88 25.14 15.11
CA GLN A 301 -5.03 25.93 15.58
C GLN A 301 -5.88 25.09 16.52
N GLY A 302 -5.89 25.46 17.81
CA GLY A 302 -6.66 24.77 18.84
C GLY A 302 -6.13 24.97 20.24
N THR A 303 -6.67 24.22 21.19
CA THR A 303 -6.28 24.26 22.60
C THR A 303 -5.38 23.09 22.97
N GLU A 304 -4.52 23.29 23.98
CA GLU A 304 -3.59 22.26 24.44
C GLU A 304 -4.31 21.01 24.96
N ASP A 305 -5.36 21.20 25.76
CA ASP A 305 -6.13 20.08 26.32
C ASP A 305 -6.71 19.17 25.22
N ARG A 306 -7.29 19.76 24.17
CA ARG A 306 -7.78 19.00 23.02
C ARG A 306 -6.64 18.31 22.29
N PHE A 307 -5.56 19.03 22.01
CA PHE A 307 -4.42 18.46 21.27
C PHE A 307 -3.78 17.29 22.01
N LEU A 308 -3.69 17.34 23.34
CA LEU A 308 -3.10 16.26 24.14
C LEU A 308 -4.04 15.06 24.32
N SER A 309 -5.36 15.30 24.44
CA SER A 309 -6.35 14.24 24.69
C SER A 309 -6.82 13.52 23.43
N GLU A 310 -6.89 14.21 22.31
CA GLU A 310 -7.41 13.63 21.06
C GLU A 310 -6.47 12.59 20.44
N LYS A 311 -7.06 11.58 19.82
CA LYS A 311 -6.40 10.53 19.04
C LYS A 311 -6.31 10.94 17.55
N GLY A 312 -6.39 10.02 16.64
CA GLY A 312 -6.39 10.32 15.21
C GLY A 312 -5.14 11.09 14.75
N ASN A 313 -5.33 12.17 13.98
CA ASN A 313 -4.23 12.96 13.42
C ASN A 313 -3.40 13.65 14.51
N ALA A 314 -4.01 14.17 15.58
CA ALA A 314 -3.30 14.79 16.69
C ALA A 314 -2.26 13.85 17.36
N LEU A 315 -2.59 12.57 17.48
CA LEU A 315 -1.66 11.57 18.01
C LEU A 315 -0.45 11.40 17.08
N PHE A 316 -0.67 11.33 15.77
CA PHE A 316 0.42 11.20 14.80
C PHE A 316 1.31 12.45 14.78
N ASP A 317 0.73 13.65 14.90
CA ASP A 317 1.51 14.90 14.99
C ASP A 317 2.44 14.87 16.20
N ARG A 318 1.95 14.46 17.38
CA ARG A 318 2.77 14.32 18.60
C ARG A 318 3.86 13.26 18.49
N LEU A 319 3.61 12.16 17.78
CA LEU A 319 4.55 11.04 17.63
C LEU A 319 5.56 11.24 16.49
N SER A 320 5.31 12.19 15.59
CA SER A 320 6.13 12.40 14.39
C SER A 320 7.52 12.98 14.63
N GLY A 321 7.76 13.55 15.82
CA GLY A 321 8.96 14.33 16.13
C GLY A 321 8.92 15.77 15.59
N ALA A 322 7.79 16.23 15.05
CA ALA A 322 7.60 17.61 14.66
C ALA A 322 7.49 18.53 15.90
N THR A 323 7.97 19.76 15.77
CA THR A 323 7.67 20.82 16.74
C THR A 323 6.21 21.25 16.56
N CYS A 324 5.40 21.10 17.61
CA CYS A 324 3.99 21.47 17.60
C CYS A 324 3.76 22.73 18.44
N GLU A 325 3.35 23.81 17.79
CA GLU A 325 3.02 25.09 18.46
C GLU A 325 1.50 25.31 18.38
N LEU A 326 0.86 25.46 19.54
CA LEU A 326 -0.58 25.76 19.64
C LEU A 326 -0.80 27.25 19.44
N ILE A 327 -1.64 27.63 18.51
CA ILE A 327 -1.90 29.01 18.12
C ILE A 327 -3.39 29.30 18.01
N ARG A 328 -3.76 30.59 18.08
CA ARG A 328 -5.10 31.04 17.65
C ARG A 328 -5.12 31.19 16.12
N PRO A 329 -6.28 31.02 15.47
CA PRO A 329 -6.40 31.16 14.01
C PRO A 329 -5.86 32.49 13.46
N GLU A 330 -6.07 33.60 14.18
CA GLU A 330 -5.62 34.94 13.80
C GLU A 330 -4.09 35.12 13.85
N ASP A 331 -3.39 34.32 14.64
CA ASP A 331 -1.93 34.41 14.80
C ASP A 331 -1.17 33.54 13.78
N THR A 332 -1.87 32.83 12.89
CA THR A 332 -1.29 31.78 12.03
C THR A 332 -0.11 32.27 11.18
N SER A 333 -0.25 33.39 10.46
CA SER A 333 0.83 33.88 9.60
C SER A 333 2.06 34.31 10.39
N VAL A 334 1.84 35.01 11.51
CA VAL A 334 2.91 35.50 12.40
C VAL A 334 3.69 34.33 13.01
N ALA A 335 2.99 33.28 13.47
CA ALA A 335 3.61 32.09 14.02
C ALA A 335 4.43 31.33 12.96
N MET A 336 3.89 31.17 11.76
CA MET A 336 4.60 30.50 10.68
C MET A 336 5.86 31.28 10.24
N ASP A 337 5.77 32.61 10.09
CA ASP A 337 6.92 33.44 9.72
C ASP A 337 8.02 33.36 10.79
N ARG A 338 7.65 33.42 12.08
CA ARG A 338 8.57 33.25 13.21
C ARG A 338 9.25 31.87 13.17
N ALA A 339 8.51 30.81 12.90
CA ALA A 339 9.05 29.46 12.79
C ALA A 339 10.02 29.32 11.59
N MET A 340 9.71 29.97 10.47
CA MET A 340 10.61 30.03 9.31
C MET A 340 11.95 30.68 9.66
N GLU A 341 11.92 31.83 10.34
CA GLU A 341 13.15 32.53 10.75
C GLU A 341 13.94 31.74 11.80
N ALA A 342 13.26 31.10 12.76
CA ALA A 342 13.91 30.26 13.76
C ALA A 342 14.67 29.08 13.11
N LEU A 343 14.04 28.36 12.18
CA LEU A 343 14.68 27.25 11.49
C LEU A 343 15.85 27.71 10.59
N LYS A 344 15.75 28.88 9.96
CA LYS A 344 16.88 29.46 9.22
C LYS A 344 18.06 29.81 10.15
N ALA A 345 17.78 30.35 11.33
CA ALA A 345 18.79 30.67 12.32
C ALA A 345 19.50 29.40 12.86
N GLU A 346 18.81 28.28 12.89
CA GLU A 346 19.37 26.96 13.21
C GLU A 346 20.16 26.31 12.03
N GLY A 347 20.21 26.95 10.86
CA GLY A 347 20.96 26.48 9.70
C GLY A 347 20.16 25.56 8.76
N TYR A 348 18.85 25.46 8.92
CA TYR A 348 17.99 24.74 8.00
C TYR A 348 17.57 25.62 6.81
N ASN A 349 17.14 24.95 5.72
CA ASN A 349 16.50 25.59 4.57
C ASN A 349 15.00 25.25 4.57
N PRO A 350 14.15 26.01 5.31
CA PRO A 350 12.73 25.68 5.45
C PRO A 350 11.90 26.13 4.26
N TYR A 351 10.86 25.34 3.93
CA TYR A 351 9.83 25.68 2.97
C TYR A 351 8.49 25.98 3.67
N TYR A 352 7.88 27.08 3.28
CA TYR A 352 6.55 27.50 3.77
C TYR A 352 5.45 26.78 3.00
N VAL A 353 4.77 25.81 3.65
CA VAL A 353 3.63 25.10 3.07
C VAL A 353 2.33 25.73 3.57
N VAL A 354 1.59 26.35 2.67
CA VAL A 354 0.27 26.93 3.00
C VAL A 354 -0.67 25.83 3.48
N GLY A 355 -1.49 26.15 4.48
CA GLY A 355 -2.42 25.19 5.11
C GLY A 355 -3.24 24.38 4.10
N GLY A 356 -3.29 23.07 4.32
CA GLY A 356 -3.93 22.13 3.39
C GLY A 356 -3.14 21.83 2.11
N GLY A 357 -1.90 22.30 1.98
CA GLY A 357 -1.06 22.12 0.81
C GLY A 357 -1.53 22.96 -0.38
N HIS A 358 -1.80 24.25 -0.12
CA HIS A 358 -2.29 25.20 -1.12
C HIS A 358 -1.14 25.94 -1.78
N ASN A 359 -0.13 25.20 -2.24
CA ASN A 359 1.00 25.64 -3.03
C ASN A 359 1.07 24.81 -4.33
N LEU A 360 1.93 25.19 -5.25
CA LEU A 360 2.06 24.58 -6.58
C LEU A 360 2.16 23.05 -6.53
N PRO A 361 3.04 22.39 -5.71
CA PRO A 361 3.12 20.93 -5.68
C PRO A 361 1.81 20.26 -5.24
N GLY A 362 1.06 20.92 -4.35
CA GLY A 362 -0.22 20.40 -3.85
C GLY A 362 -1.37 20.46 -4.86
N GLY A 363 -1.22 21.23 -5.94
CA GLY A 363 -2.18 21.29 -7.06
C GLY A 363 -1.76 20.42 -8.24
N THR A 364 -0.48 20.50 -8.64
CA THR A 364 0.05 19.76 -9.81
C THR A 364 -0.14 18.26 -9.68
N CYS A 365 -0.05 17.69 -8.47
CA CYS A 365 -0.27 16.25 -8.23
C CYS A 365 -1.69 15.78 -8.58
N PHE A 366 -2.68 16.67 -8.60
CA PHE A 366 -4.03 16.33 -9.06
C PHE A 366 -4.21 16.51 -10.55
N VAL A 367 -3.47 17.42 -11.19
CA VAL A 367 -3.39 17.49 -12.67
C VAL A 367 -2.86 16.17 -13.21
N GLU A 368 -1.74 15.67 -12.65
CA GLU A 368 -1.15 14.36 -12.99
C GLU A 368 -2.09 13.19 -12.68
N ALA A 369 -2.83 13.25 -11.57
CA ALA A 369 -3.80 12.21 -11.22
C ALA A 369 -4.97 12.13 -12.21
N VAL A 370 -5.38 13.25 -12.82
CA VAL A 370 -6.41 13.26 -13.88
C VAL A 370 -5.87 12.67 -15.18
N GLU A 371 -4.60 12.88 -15.51
CA GLU A 371 -3.96 12.22 -16.66
C GLU A 371 -3.98 10.70 -16.50
N GLU A 372 -3.71 10.21 -15.30
CA GLU A 372 -3.81 8.79 -14.97
C GLU A 372 -5.27 8.29 -15.03
N LEU A 373 -6.21 9.05 -14.47
CA LEU A 373 -7.64 8.73 -14.54
C LEU A 373 -8.09 8.59 -16.00
N LYS A 374 -7.66 9.52 -16.87
CA LYS A 374 -8.00 9.45 -18.29
C LYS A 374 -7.47 8.18 -18.95
N ARG A 375 -6.21 7.81 -18.71
CA ARG A 375 -5.63 6.57 -19.26
C ARG A 375 -6.43 5.34 -18.87
N GLN A 376 -6.83 5.24 -17.59
CA GLN A 376 -7.64 4.11 -17.09
C GLN A 376 -9.06 4.13 -17.68
N CYS A 377 -9.67 5.28 -17.78
CA CYS A 377 -11.01 5.42 -18.35
C CYS A 377 -11.04 5.11 -19.85
N ASP A 378 -10.03 5.56 -20.60
CA ASP A 378 -9.90 5.26 -22.04
C ASP A 378 -9.74 3.75 -22.29
N ALA A 379 -9.02 3.03 -21.40
CA ALA A 379 -8.87 1.57 -21.49
C ALA A 379 -10.19 0.80 -21.27
N GLU A 380 -11.16 1.41 -20.57
CA GLU A 380 -12.48 0.84 -20.33
C GLU A 380 -13.59 1.43 -21.22
N ASP A 381 -13.26 2.29 -22.20
CA ASP A 381 -14.23 3.07 -22.99
C ASP A 381 -15.27 3.78 -22.12
N TRP A 382 -14.79 4.39 -21.05
CA TRP A 382 -15.64 5.04 -20.06
C TRP A 382 -15.15 6.47 -19.78
N LYS A 383 -16.08 7.42 -19.68
CA LYS A 383 -15.80 8.81 -19.36
C LYS A 383 -16.86 9.29 -18.37
N PRO A 384 -16.50 9.99 -17.27
CA PRO A 384 -17.48 10.56 -16.36
C PRO A 384 -18.25 11.72 -16.99
N ASP A 385 -19.54 11.83 -16.68
CA ASP A 385 -20.32 13.05 -16.91
C ASP A 385 -20.09 14.03 -15.75
N TYR A 386 -19.95 13.48 -14.52
CA TYR A 386 -19.77 14.24 -13.28
C TYR A 386 -18.65 13.64 -12.44
N ILE A 387 -17.87 14.53 -11.84
CA ILE A 387 -16.92 14.19 -10.76
C ILE A 387 -17.33 14.98 -9.52
N PHE A 388 -17.54 14.29 -8.41
CA PHE A 388 -17.80 14.89 -7.10
C PHE A 388 -16.66 14.63 -6.14
N HIS A 389 -16.37 15.60 -5.27
CA HIS A 389 -15.42 15.41 -4.18
C HIS A 389 -15.67 16.38 -3.01
N ALA A 390 -15.06 16.11 -1.87
CA ALA A 390 -15.05 17.02 -0.72
C ALA A 390 -14.06 18.18 -0.95
N SER A 391 -14.54 19.43 -0.95
CA SER A 391 -13.73 20.63 -1.16
C SER A 391 -13.53 21.40 0.15
N GLY A 392 -12.29 21.46 0.62
CA GLY A 392 -11.88 22.21 1.82
C GLY A 392 -11.07 23.47 1.46
N THR A 393 -9.73 23.32 1.32
CA THR A 393 -8.83 24.44 0.98
C THR A 393 -8.85 24.83 -0.50
N GLY A 394 -9.46 24.03 -1.38
CA GLY A 394 -9.67 24.32 -2.80
C GLY A 394 -8.62 23.74 -3.75
N SER A 395 -7.39 23.49 -3.32
CA SER A 395 -6.31 23.07 -4.23
C SER A 395 -6.50 21.70 -4.88
N THR A 396 -7.26 20.79 -4.27
CA THR A 396 -7.65 19.52 -4.89
C THR A 396 -8.61 19.75 -6.05
N GLN A 397 -9.66 20.55 -5.83
CA GLN A 397 -10.63 20.90 -6.88
C GLN A 397 -9.97 21.62 -8.04
N ALA A 398 -9.14 22.61 -7.74
CA ALA A 398 -8.41 23.37 -8.76
C ALA A 398 -7.49 22.48 -9.61
N GLY A 399 -6.74 21.56 -8.96
CA GLY A 399 -5.86 20.63 -9.68
C GLY A 399 -6.63 19.65 -10.57
N ILE A 400 -7.78 19.13 -10.10
CA ILE A 400 -8.64 18.28 -10.93
C ILE A 400 -9.22 19.09 -12.10
N ALA A 401 -9.70 20.33 -11.87
CA ALA A 401 -10.27 21.17 -12.92
C ALA A 401 -9.28 21.46 -14.06
N VAL A 402 -8.06 21.89 -13.70
CA VAL A 402 -6.99 22.12 -14.68
C VAL A 402 -6.58 20.81 -15.38
N GLY A 403 -6.54 19.72 -14.64
CA GLY A 403 -6.27 18.39 -15.20
C GLY A 403 -7.31 17.96 -16.23
N LEU A 404 -8.60 18.20 -15.97
CA LEU A 404 -9.68 17.89 -16.92
C LEU A 404 -9.52 18.67 -18.23
N ASP A 405 -9.23 19.96 -18.16
CA ASP A 405 -8.97 20.76 -19.36
C ASP A 405 -7.72 20.29 -20.11
N LYS A 406 -6.64 19.98 -19.37
CA LYS A 406 -5.38 19.51 -19.96
C LYS A 406 -5.53 18.21 -20.74
N VAL A 407 -6.42 17.31 -20.27
CA VAL A 407 -6.68 16.03 -20.95
C VAL A 407 -7.82 16.10 -21.97
N GLY A 408 -8.39 17.29 -22.24
CA GLY A 408 -9.48 17.49 -23.20
C GLY A 408 -10.85 17.01 -22.70
N TRP A 409 -11.09 17.03 -21.39
CA TRP A 409 -12.35 16.67 -20.74
C TRP A 409 -13.08 17.87 -20.13
N SER A 410 -12.99 19.04 -20.79
CA SER A 410 -13.56 20.32 -20.31
C SER A 410 -15.09 20.29 -20.11
N GLU A 411 -15.81 19.34 -20.74
CA GLU A 411 -17.24 19.16 -20.59
C GLU A 411 -17.64 18.36 -19.33
N VAL A 412 -16.69 17.67 -18.67
CA VAL A 412 -16.93 16.93 -17.42
C VAL A 412 -17.21 17.91 -16.29
N LYS A 413 -18.35 17.77 -15.64
CA LYS A 413 -18.76 18.65 -14.54
C LYS A 413 -18.09 18.24 -13.23
N LEU A 414 -17.14 19.06 -12.76
CA LEU A 414 -16.47 18.88 -11.48
C LEU A 414 -17.20 19.66 -10.38
N VAL A 415 -17.82 18.97 -9.45
CA VAL A 415 -18.58 19.56 -8.34
C VAL A 415 -17.84 19.38 -7.03
N GLY A 416 -17.39 20.47 -6.42
CA GLY A 416 -16.80 20.48 -5.09
C GLY A 416 -17.87 20.70 -4.01
N ILE A 417 -18.12 19.70 -3.17
CA ILE A 417 -19.00 19.84 -2.01
C ILE A 417 -18.20 20.45 -0.86
N SER A 418 -18.59 21.62 -0.42
CA SER A 418 -17.89 22.34 0.66
C SER A 418 -17.97 21.61 1.99
N VAL A 419 -16.83 21.57 2.69
CA VAL A 419 -16.75 21.03 4.04
C VAL A 419 -16.46 22.09 5.12
N ALA A 420 -16.13 23.33 4.69
CA ALA A 420 -15.72 24.39 5.62
C ALA A 420 -16.07 25.80 5.18
N ARG A 421 -16.06 26.11 3.87
CA ARG A 421 -16.18 27.47 3.36
C ARG A 421 -17.60 27.77 2.86
N GLN A 422 -18.03 29.01 3.02
CA GLN A 422 -19.24 29.53 2.40
C GLN A 422 -19.09 29.60 0.88
N GLN A 423 -20.22 29.59 0.17
CA GLN A 423 -20.33 29.47 -1.29
C GLN A 423 -19.39 30.40 -2.04
N GLN A 424 -19.50 31.71 -1.81
CA GLN A 424 -18.74 32.71 -2.54
C GLN A 424 -17.23 32.57 -2.29
N ARG A 425 -16.82 32.64 -1.01
CA ARG A 425 -15.37 32.58 -0.67
C ARG A 425 -14.73 31.25 -1.04
N GLY A 426 -15.49 30.15 -0.92
CA GLY A 426 -15.01 28.83 -1.32
C GLY A 426 -14.73 28.75 -2.81
N ARG A 427 -15.65 29.24 -3.64
CA ARG A 427 -15.52 29.30 -5.09
C ARG A 427 -14.35 30.19 -5.53
N GLU A 428 -14.25 31.42 -5.00
CA GLU A 428 -13.17 32.37 -5.30
C GLU A 428 -11.79 31.74 -5.10
N VAL A 429 -11.55 31.10 -3.95
CA VAL A 429 -10.25 30.47 -3.64
C VAL A 429 -9.92 29.34 -4.62
N VAL A 430 -10.90 28.58 -5.07
CA VAL A 430 -10.68 27.52 -6.08
C VAL A 430 -10.33 28.12 -7.42
N VAL A 431 -11.05 29.17 -7.85
CA VAL A 431 -10.81 29.88 -9.11
C VAL A 431 -9.41 30.52 -9.13
N GLU A 432 -9.06 31.28 -8.09
CA GLU A 432 -7.73 31.89 -7.94
C GLU A 432 -6.62 30.86 -8.11
N PHE A 433 -6.75 29.72 -7.44
CA PHE A 433 -5.73 28.67 -7.48
C PHE A 433 -5.73 27.90 -8.82
N ALA A 434 -6.90 27.67 -9.43
CA ALA A 434 -6.99 27.05 -10.75
C ALA A 434 -6.34 27.93 -11.83
N ASN A 435 -6.57 29.25 -11.80
CA ASN A 435 -5.92 30.18 -12.70
C ASN A 435 -4.40 30.19 -12.54
N MET A 436 -3.89 30.16 -11.30
CA MET A 436 -2.45 30.05 -11.03
C MET A 436 -1.85 28.73 -11.57
N LEU A 437 -2.56 27.61 -11.42
CA LEU A 437 -2.13 26.34 -11.99
C LEU A 437 -2.19 26.35 -13.52
N ALA A 438 -3.22 26.91 -14.12
CA ALA A 438 -3.35 27.05 -15.57
C ALA A 438 -2.19 27.87 -16.14
N GLU A 439 -1.83 28.99 -15.51
CA GLU A 439 -0.65 29.79 -15.88
C GLU A 439 0.63 28.95 -15.86
N HIS A 440 0.83 28.14 -14.81
CA HIS A 440 1.98 27.25 -14.71
C HIS A 440 2.08 26.26 -15.88
N TYR A 441 0.95 25.81 -16.41
CA TYR A 441 0.90 24.90 -17.56
C TYR A 441 0.77 25.61 -18.90
N GLY A 442 0.82 26.96 -18.94
CA GLY A 442 0.64 27.75 -20.16
C GLY A 442 -0.77 27.67 -20.76
N MET A 443 -1.78 27.43 -19.91
CA MET A 443 -3.19 27.29 -20.30
C MET A 443 -3.98 28.57 -20.02
N PRO A 444 -5.17 28.77 -20.67
CA PRO A 444 -6.04 29.92 -20.40
C PRO A 444 -6.48 29.97 -18.92
N GLN A 445 -6.51 31.21 -18.38
CA GLN A 445 -6.94 31.47 -16.98
C GLN A 445 -8.43 31.87 -16.95
N ASP A 446 -9.32 30.94 -17.28
CA ASP A 446 -10.76 31.19 -17.48
C ASP A 446 -11.66 30.29 -16.61
N TYR A 447 -11.23 30.02 -15.35
CA TYR A 447 -11.90 29.08 -14.47
C TYR A 447 -13.11 29.63 -13.73
N GLU A 448 -13.45 30.92 -13.90
CA GLU A 448 -14.59 31.56 -13.22
C GLU A 448 -15.91 30.81 -13.46
N GLU A 449 -16.21 30.42 -14.69
CA GLU A 449 -17.43 29.71 -15.03
C GLU A 449 -17.35 28.18 -14.90
N LYS A 450 -16.13 27.64 -14.85
CA LYS A 450 -15.88 26.19 -14.83
C LYS A 450 -15.97 25.59 -13.42
N ILE A 451 -15.73 26.40 -12.37
CA ILE A 451 -15.73 25.91 -10.98
C ILE A 451 -17.16 25.84 -10.44
N LEU A 452 -17.63 24.59 -10.25
CA LEU A 452 -18.88 24.31 -9.56
C LEU A 452 -18.57 24.00 -8.08
N PHE A 453 -18.93 24.92 -7.20
CA PHE A 453 -18.69 24.81 -5.77
C PHE A 453 -20.06 24.84 -5.06
N ASN A 454 -20.35 23.88 -4.20
CA ASN A 454 -21.62 23.76 -3.52
C ASN A 454 -21.44 23.74 -1.99
N ALA A 455 -22.00 24.73 -1.30
CA ALA A 455 -21.94 24.87 0.14
C ALA A 455 -23.26 24.51 0.87
N ASP A 456 -24.25 23.98 0.15
CA ASP A 456 -25.57 23.65 0.73
C ASP A 456 -25.50 22.54 1.79
N TYR A 457 -24.41 21.75 1.76
CA TYR A 457 -24.20 20.59 2.63
C TYR A 457 -23.18 20.84 3.75
N LEU A 458 -22.94 22.09 4.15
CA LEU A 458 -21.99 22.45 5.23
C LEU A 458 -22.39 21.94 6.61
N MET A 459 -23.72 21.76 6.85
CA MET A 459 -24.25 21.25 8.14
C MET A 459 -23.77 22.05 9.36
N GLY A 460 -23.67 23.38 9.22
CA GLY A 460 -23.24 24.28 10.30
C GLY A 460 -21.74 24.67 10.24
N GLY A 461 -20.89 23.95 9.53
CA GLY A 461 -19.49 24.31 9.36
C GLY A 461 -18.49 23.14 9.49
N TYR A 462 -17.25 23.50 9.72
CA TYR A 462 -16.14 22.54 9.90
C TYR A 462 -16.36 21.65 11.14
N GLU A 463 -16.12 20.34 11.03
CA GLU A 463 -16.37 19.32 12.07
C GLU A 463 -17.85 19.17 12.50
N GLN A 464 -18.80 19.86 11.87
CA GLN A 464 -20.24 19.72 12.15
C GLN A 464 -20.89 18.71 11.19
N TYR A 465 -21.78 17.88 11.70
CA TYR A 465 -22.53 16.89 10.91
C TYR A 465 -23.92 16.65 11.51
N THR A 466 -24.81 16.02 10.75
CA THR A 466 -26.12 15.59 11.23
C THR A 466 -26.13 14.09 11.51
N GLU A 467 -26.98 13.65 12.47
CA GLU A 467 -27.15 12.21 12.74
C GLU A 467 -27.72 11.46 11.53
N GLU A 468 -28.52 12.14 10.69
CA GLU A 468 -29.00 11.57 9.43
C GLU A 468 -27.85 11.22 8.49
N MET A 469 -26.91 12.15 8.26
CA MET A 469 -25.74 11.90 7.45
C MET A 469 -24.89 10.77 8.03
N LYS A 470 -24.64 10.78 9.33
CA LYS A 470 -23.84 9.76 10.01
C LYS A 470 -24.45 8.37 9.82
N SER A 471 -25.73 8.21 10.13
CA SER A 471 -26.44 6.93 9.96
C SER A 471 -26.45 6.45 8.50
N TYR A 472 -26.55 7.37 7.55
CA TYR A 472 -26.43 7.05 6.13
C TYR A 472 -25.04 6.51 5.78
N LEU A 473 -23.97 7.16 6.26
CA LEU A 473 -22.58 6.74 5.99
C LEU A 473 -22.28 5.37 6.63
N GLU A 474 -22.80 5.10 7.82
CA GLU A 474 -22.69 3.78 8.48
C GLU A 474 -23.34 2.69 7.61
N LYS A 475 -24.52 2.96 7.05
CA LYS A 475 -25.17 2.05 6.11
C LYS A 475 -24.35 1.84 4.84
N VAL A 476 -23.83 2.91 4.24
CA VAL A 476 -22.95 2.82 3.06
C VAL A 476 -21.72 1.97 3.35
N MET A 477 -21.11 2.15 4.51
CA MET A 477 -19.95 1.35 4.92
C MET A 477 -20.32 -0.14 5.05
N ALA A 478 -21.45 -0.45 5.65
CA ALA A 478 -21.94 -1.84 5.79
C ALA A 478 -22.24 -2.50 4.44
N GLU A 479 -22.73 -1.74 3.46
CA GLU A 479 -23.11 -2.25 2.13
C GLU A 479 -21.95 -2.33 1.15
N THR A 480 -20.93 -1.45 1.26
CA THR A 480 -19.90 -1.28 0.24
C THR A 480 -18.47 -1.46 0.75
N GLY A 481 -18.25 -1.44 2.05
CA GLY A 481 -16.92 -1.39 2.66
C GLY A 481 -16.19 -0.06 2.50
N LEU A 482 -16.83 0.98 1.95
CA LEU A 482 -16.26 2.32 1.87
C LEU A 482 -16.37 3.03 3.22
N MET A 483 -15.26 3.53 3.73
CA MET A 483 -15.20 4.22 5.01
C MET A 483 -15.13 5.74 4.80
N PHE A 484 -15.98 6.47 5.50
CA PHE A 484 -16.08 7.93 5.41
C PHE A 484 -15.98 8.57 6.80
N ASP A 485 -15.13 9.59 6.93
CA ASP A 485 -15.17 10.48 8.09
C ASP A 485 -16.35 11.46 7.99
N THR A 486 -16.79 11.99 9.09
CA THR A 486 -17.93 12.93 9.14
C THR A 486 -17.54 14.38 8.79
N THR A 487 -16.24 14.71 8.80
CA THR A 487 -15.75 16.08 8.58
C THR A 487 -15.55 16.40 7.10
N TYR A 488 -14.94 15.49 6.32
CA TYR A 488 -14.51 15.72 4.95
C TYR A 488 -15.24 14.80 3.95
N SER A 489 -14.75 13.57 3.81
CA SER A 489 -15.20 12.67 2.75
C SER A 489 -16.67 12.30 2.85
N GLY A 490 -17.18 12.16 4.05
CA GLY A 490 -18.59 11.86 4.28
C GLY A 490 -19.52 12.99 3.85
N LYS A 491 -19.19 14.26 4.15
CA LYS A 491 -19.97 15.40 3.62
C LYS A 491 -19.94 15.44 2.09
N GLY A 492 -18.77 15.21 1.49
CA GLY A 492 -18.63 15.15 0.04
C GLY A 492 -19.51 14.07 -0.58
N PHE A 493 -19.49 12.87 0.00
CA PHE A 493 -20.27 11.74 -0.48
C PHE A 493 -21.78 11.93 -0.25
N TRP A 494 -22.16 12.36 0.94
CA TRP A 494 -23.57 12.70 1.24
C TRP A 494 -24.11 13.75 0.29
N GLY A 495 -23.39 14.88 0.12
CA GLY A 495 -23.77 15.95 -0.79
C GLY A 495 -23.88 15.48 -2.23
N MET A 496 -22.97 14.64 -2.72
CA MET A 496 -23.08 14.01 -4.03
C MET A 496 -24.40 13.22 -4.16
N MET A 497 -24.72 12.36 -3.19
CA MET A 497 -25.93 11.54 -3.26
C MET A 497 -27.21 12.38 -3.23
N GLN A 498 -27.22 13.49 -2.48
CA GLN A 498 -28.33 14.46 -2.51
C GLN A 498 -28.43 15.16 -3.87
N GLU A 499 -27.29 15.58 -4.46
CA GLU A 499 -27.27 16.21 -5.78
C GLU A 499 -27.72 15.25 -6.90
N ILE A 500 -27.31 13.98 -6.85
CA ILE A 500 -27.77 12.96 -7.79
C ILE A 500 -29.31 12.86 -7.74
N LYS A 501 -29.89 12.83 -6.54
CA LYS A 501 -31.33 12.77 -6.34
C LYS A 501 -32.01 14.06 -6.79
N ARG A 502 -31.48 15.23 -6.40
CA ARG A 502 -32.07 16.55 -6.67
C ARG A 502 -32.08 16.87 -8.17
N LEU A 503 -31.02 16.49 -8.88
CA LEU A 503 -30.83 16.80 -10.30
C LEU A 503 -31.24 15.65 -11.25
N GLY A 504 -31.67 14.50 -10.73
CA GLY A 504 -32.07 13.35 -11.54
C GLY A 504 -30.89 12.76 -12.33
N LEU A 505 -29.73 12.56 -11.69
CA LEU A 505 -28.50 12.11 -12.35
C LEU A 505 -28.27 10.59 -12.31
N GLN A 506 -29.30 9.77 -11.99
CA GLN A 506 -29.17 8.33 -11.80
C GLN A 506 -28.62 7.60 -13.03
N ASP A 507 -28.92 8.10 -14.23
CA ASP A 507 -28.47 7.54 -15.52
C ASP A 507 -27.15 8.12 -16.02
N LYS A 508 -26.52 9.02 -15.24
CA LYS A 508 -25.25 9.64 -15.59
C LYS A 508 -24.06 8.83 -15.12
N LYS A 509 -22.94 8.92 -15.80
CA LYS A 509 -21.67 8.35 -15.40
C LYS A 509 -21.04 9.20 -14.29
N ILE A 510 -21.20 8.76 -13.05
CA ILE A 510 -20.78 9.49 -11.85
C ILE A 510 -19.46 8.91 -11.32
N LEU A 511 -18.51 9.81 -11.01
CA LEU A 511 -17.29 9.48 -10.32
C LEU A 511 -17.21 10.28 -9.01
N PHE A 512 -16.93 9.59 -7.91
CA PHE A 512 -16.60 10.22 -6.64
C PHE A 512 -15.10 10.15 -6.38
N TRP A 513 -14.48 11.30 -6.09
CA TRP A 513 -13.08 11.34 -5.67
C TRP A 513 -13.01 11.29 -4.15
N HIS A 514 -12.72 10.10 -3.61
CA HIS A 514 -12.63 9.87 -2.17
C HIS A 514 -11.30 10.38 -1.62
N THR A 515 -11.35 11.54 -0.98
CA THR A 515 -10.16 12.29 -0.52
C THR A 515 -9.52 11.77 0.77
N GLY A 516 -10.03 10.68 1.35
CA GLY A 516 -9.53 10.10 2.60
C GLY A 516 -10.23 10.66 3.84
N GLY A 517 -9.50 10.74 4.95
CA GLY A 517 -10.03 11.20 6.24
C GLY A 517 -10.15 10.10 7.29
N LEU A 518 -9.66 8.88 7.02
CA LEU A 518 -9.85 7.72 7.91
C LEU A 518 -9.37 7.95 9.35
N MET A 519 -8.31 8.73 9.53
CA MET A 519 -7.78 9.03 10.88
C MET A 519 -8.76 9.87 11.71
N ASN A 520 -9.64 10.64 11.05
CA ASN A 520 -10.68 11.41 11.73
C ASN A 520 -11.83 10.53 12.25
N MET A 521 -11.92 9.26 11.85
CA MET A 521 -12.87 8.30 12.41
C MET A 521 -12.46 7.79 13.80
N MET A 522 -11.20 8.04 14.20
CA MET A 522 -10.64 7.60 15.48
C MET A 522 -10.73 8.68 16.58
N THR A 523 -11.41 9.78 16.30
CA THR A 523 -11.57 10.94 17.21
C THR A 523 -12.88 10.93 17.95
#